data_76b774bfe605c182a208f92ebbff5777
#
_entry.id   76b774bfe605c182a208f92ebbff5777
#
_cell.length_a   1.000
_cell.length_b   1.000
_cell.length_c   1.000
_cell.angle_alpha   90.00
_cell.angle_beta   90.00
_cell.angle_gamma   90.00
#
_symmetry.space_group_name_H-M   'P 1'
#
loop_
_entity.id
_entity.type
_entity.pdbx_description
1 polymer ?
#
loop_
_entity_poly.entity_id
_entity_poly.type
_entity_poly.pdbx_seq_one_letter_code
_entity_poly.pdbx_strand_id
1 'polypeptide(L)'
;DWYVKFALQTVPGVAEVASFGGFEKQYQLVLDPLKMQYFNVSMMDVMNAVKSNNNDVGGRKFEMSDMAYIIRGLGYIKNIKDVENIAIKNYNSVPVKVKDIGSIQMGGDLRLGIFDQNGEGEIVGGIVVMRYGENADKVIKAVKLKMKEVEKGLPSGVTFKTSYDR
;
A
#
# COMPACT_ATOMS: atom_id res chain seq x y z
N ASP A 1 -5.71 -5.20 5.10
CA ASP A 1 -6.02 -3.87 5.66
C ASP A 1 -6.87 -3.03 4.71
N TRP A 2 -6.44 -2.75 3.49
CA TRP A 2 -7.07 -1.75 2.59
C TRP A 2 -8.49 -2.08 2.12
N TYR A 3 -8.90 -3.33 2.12
CA TYR A 3 -10.19 -3.73 1.58
C TYR A 3 -11.17 -4.18 2.68
N VAL A 4 -10.81 -5.24 3.39
CA VAL A 4 -11.70 -5.88 4.38
C VAL A 4 -11.85 -5.01 5.63
N LYS A 5 -10.75 -4.50 6.18
CA LYS A 5 -10.76 -3.70 7.41
C LYS A 5 -11.68 -2.49 7.30
N PHE A 6 -11.51 -1.68 6.25
CA PHE A 6 -12.37 -0.50 6.04
C PHE A 6 -13.83 -0.86 5.83
N ALA A 7 -14.11 -1.93 5.06
CA ALA A 7 -15.48 -2.37 4.84
C ALA A 7 -16.16 -2.80 6.14
N LEU A 8 -15.46 -3.50 7.03
CA LEU A 8 -16.00 -3.92 8.32
C LEU A 8 -16.15 -2.76 9.32
N GLN A 9 -15.29 -1.75 9.24
CA GLN A 9 -15.40 -0.55 10.08
C GLN A 9 -16.66 0.28 9.77
N THR A 10 -17.25 0.14 8.57
CA THR A 10 -18.50 0.83 8.24
C THR A 10 -19.74 0.21 8.89
N VAL A 11 -19.63 -0.97 9.50
CA VAL A 11 -20.75 -1.66 10.13
C VAL A 11 -21.17 -0.90 11.41
N PRO A 12 -22.44 -0.53 11.57
CA PRO A 12 -22.93 0.12 12.78
C PRO A 12 -22.62 -0.75 14.02
N GLY A 13 -22.14 -0.11 15.07
CA GLY A 13 -21.76 -0.78 16.32
C GLY A 13 -20.32 -1.32 16.36
N VAL A 14 -19.58 -1.27 15.26
CA VAL A 14 -18.15 -1.60 15.26
C VAL A 14 -17.36 -0.38 15.72
N ALA A 15 -16.47 -0.58 16.71
CA ALA A 15 -15.55 0.45 17.19
C ALA A 15 -14.25 0.43 16.40
N GLU A 16 -13.69 -0.76 16.20
CA GLU A 16 -12.39 -0.97 15.59
C GLU A 16 -12.32 -2.35 14.91
N VAL A 17 -11.46 -2.44 13.93
CA VAL A 17 -11.04 -3.73 13.34
C VAL A 17 -9.52 -3.78 13.41
N ALA A 18 -8.99 -4.63 14.30
CA ALA A 18 -7.56 -4.88 14.44
C ALA A 18 -7.15 -6.04 13.54
N SER A 19 -6.13 -5.86 12.72
CA SER A 19 -5.57 -6.88 11.81
C SER A 19 -4.28 -7.47 12.38
N PHE A 20 -4.07 -8.76 12.15
CA PHE A 20 -2.90 -9.51 12.62
C PHE A 20 -2.34 -10.36 11.50
N GLY A 21 -1.01 -10.52 11.50
CA GLY A 21 -0.30 -11.32 10.50
C GLY A 21 -0.27 -10.69 9.11
N GLY A 22 0.33 -11.41 8.19
CA GLY A 22 0.51 -10.96 6.82
C GLY A 22 1.62 -9.91 6.66
N PHE A 23 1.80 -9.48 5.42
CA PHE A 23 2.79 -8.49 5.04
C PHE A 23 2.13 -7.32 4.32
N GLU A 24 2.56 -6.12 4.62
CA GLU A 24 2.24 -4.97 3.80
C GLU A 24 3.11 -5.01 2.53
N LYS A 25 2.46 -4.91 1.38
CA LYS A 25 3.14 -4.93 0.08
C LYS A 25 3.88 -3.64 -0.15
N GLN A 26 5.17 -3.73 -0.45
CA GLN A 26 6.01 -2.57 -0.72
C GLN A 26 6.91 -2.76 -1.94
N TYR A 27 7.33 -1.65 -2.55
CA TYR A 27 8.39 -1.62 -3.54
C TYR A 27 9.74 -1.53 -2.81
N GLN A 28 10.61 -2.50 -3.06
CA GLN A 28 11.95 -2.55 -2.47
C GLN A 28 12.98 -2.22 -3.53
N LEU A 29 13.78 -1.20 -3.27
CA LEU A 29 14.94 -0.87 -4.10
C LEU A 29 16.15 -1.62 -3.56
N VAL A 30 16.67 -2.56 -4.35
CA VAL A 30 17.91 -3.28 -4.05
C VAL A 30 19.02 -2.57 -4.80
N LEU A 31 19.77 -1.73 -4.08
CA LEU A 31 20.82 -0.90 -4.65
C LEU A 31 22.16 -1.64 -4.73
N ASP A 32 22.90 -1.40 -5.80
CA ASP A 32 24.25 -1.94 -6.01
C ASP A 32 25.30 -0.88 -5.58
N PRO A 33 26.05 -1.13 -4.49
CA PRO A 33 27.02 -0.16 -3.99
C PRO A 33 28.12 0.19 -5.00
N LEU A 34 28.54 -0.76 -5.84
CA LEU A 34 29.58 -0.52 -6.84
C LEU A 34 29.08 0.41 -7.95
N LYS A 35 27.84 0.21 -8.40
CA LYS A 35 27.21 1.10 -9.37
C LYS A 35 26.97 2.50 -8.80
N MET A 36 26.51 2.57 -7.54
CA MET A 36 26.36 3.86 -6.84
C MET A 36 27.68 4.62 -6.77
N GLN A 37 28.77 3.92 -6.43
CA GLN A 37 30.10 4.51 -6.41
C GLN A 37 30.54 4.96 -7.81
N TYR A 38 30.35 4.15 -8.84
CA TYR A 38 30.71 4.46 -10.23
C TYR A 38 30.01 5.75 -10.72
N PHE A 39 28.71 5.85 -10.47
CA PHE A 39 27.93 7.05 -10.85
C PHE A 39 28.00 8.19 -9.83
N ASN A 40 28.77 8.03 -8.76
CA ASN A 40 28.90 8.98 -7.66
C ASN A 40 27.52 9.39 -7.08
N VAL A 41 26.64 8.40 -6.85
CA VAL A 41 25.30 8.55 -6.29
C VAL A 41 25.33 8.15 -4.82
N SER A 42 24.87 9.04 -3.94
CA SER A 42 24.70 8.76 -2.52
C SER A 42 23.32 8.15 -2.23
N MET A 43 23.18 7.47 -1.08
CA MET A 43 21.88 7.00 -0.61
C MET A 43 20.87 8.15 -0.45
N MET A 44 21.35 9.31 -0.01
CA MET A 44 20.51 10.50 0.16
C MET A 44 19.99 11.02 -1.19
N ASP A 45 20.80 10.95 -2.25
CA ASP A 45 20.36 11.34 -3.60
C ASP A 45 19.20 10.44 -4.05
N VAL A 46 19.29 9.12 -3.81
CA VAL A 46 18.23 8.17 -4.14
C VAL A 46 16.96 8.46 -3.35
N MET A 47 17.07 8.64 -2.02
CA MET A 47 15.92 8.92 -1.16
C MET A 47 15.21 10.21 -1.58
N ASN A 48 15.96 11.28 -1.84
CA ASN A 48 15.41 12.56 -2.28
C ASN A 48 14.75 12.44 -3.66
N ALA A 49 15.37 11.72 -4.58
CA ALA A 49 14.82 11.51 -5.92
C ALA A 49 13.49 10.72 -5.85
N VAL A 50 13.42 9.63 -5.10
CA VAL A 50 12.19 8.86 -4.93
C VAL A 50 11.10 9.69 -4.26
N LYS A 51 11.44 10.43 -3.20
CA LYS A 51 10.48 11.27 -2.47
C LYS A 51 9.92 12.40 -3.34
N SER A 52 10.75 13.05 -4.13
CA SER A 52 10.33 14.15 -5.01
C SER A 52 9.52 13.68 -6.22
N ASN A 53 9.75 12.44 -6.69
CA ASN A 53 9.03 11.86 -7.83
C ASN A 53 7.77 11.08 -7.44
N ASN A 54 7.42 11.02 -6.17
CA ASN A 54 6.18 10.39 -5.68
C ASN A 54 5.26 11.44 -5.07
N ASN A 55 4.90 12.45 -5.86
CA ASN A 55 4.08 13.56 -5.39
C ASN A 55 3.19 14.10 -6.52
N ASP A 56 1.91 14.31 -6.24
CA ASP A 56 1.01 15.03 -7.13
C ASP A 56 1.17 16.53 -6.90
N VAL A 57 1.41 17.26 -7.97
CA VAL A 57 1.45 18.73 -7.93
C VAL A 57 0.12 19.26 -8.43
N GLY A 58 -0.60 19.96 -7.55
CA GLY A 58 -1.79 20.73 -7.92
C GLY A 58 -1.44 21.79 -8.96
N GLY A 59 -2.12 21.72 -10.10
CA GLY A 59 -1.80 22.55 -11.24
C GLY A 59 -2.33 23.96 -11.14
N ARG A 60 -1.70 24.87 -11.90
CA ARG A 60 -2.23 26.21 -12.14
C ARG A 60 -3.37 26.13 -13.15
N LYS A 61 -4.33 27.03 -12.98
CA LYS A 61 -5.34 27.31 -13.98
C LYS A 61 -4.68 28.08 -15.12
N PHE A 62 -4.81 27.60 -16.34
CA PHE A 62 -4.36 28.28 -17.55
C PHE A 62 -5.61 28.69 -18.36
N GLU A 63 -5.73 29.96 -18.66
CA GLU A 63 -6.85 30.52 -19.44
C GLU A 63 -6.37 30.82 -20.85
N MET A 64 -7.04 30.23 -21.82
CA MET A 64 -6.78 30.47 -23.25
C MET A 64 -8.11 30.43 -24.01
N SER A 65 -8.41 31.51 -24.75
CA SER A 65 -9.60 31.61 -25.61
C SER A 65 -10.91 31.30 -24.89
N ASP A 66 -11.22 31.99 -23.78
CA ASP A 66 -12.42 31.84 -22.94
C ASP A 66 -12.62 30.45 -22.30
N MET A 67 -11.62 29.58 -22.38
CA MET A 67 -11.62 28.28 -21.70
C MET A 67 -10.54 28.23 -20.60
N ALA A 68 -10.92 27.66 -19.47
CA ALA A 68 -10.02 27.43 -18.35
C ALA A 68 -9.55 25.98 -18.35
N TYR A 69 -8.24 25.77 -18.48
CA TYR A 69 -7.60 24.46 -18.38
C TYR A 69 -6.95 24.31 -17.02
N ILE A 70 -7.19 23.19 -16.36
CA ILE A 70 -6.49 22.83 -15.11
C ILE A 70 -5.35 21.89 -15.48
N ILE A 71 -4.12 22.33 -15.25
CA ILE A 71 -2.93 21.50 -15.41
C ILE A 71 -2.75 20.72 -14.11
N ARG A 72 -2.77 19.40 -14.16
CA ARG A 72 -2.48 18.52 -13.03
C ARG A 72 -1.26 17.67 -13.34
N GLY A 73 -0.22 17.81 -12.52
CA GLY A 73 0.94 16.93 -12.57
C GLY A 73 0.63 15.63 -11.83
N LEU A 74 0.42 14.54 -12.57
CA LEU A 74 0.22 13.20 -11.98
C LEU A 74 1.58 12.57 -11.73
N GLY A 75 2.07 12.64 -10.51
CA GLY A 75 3.41 12.18 -10.14
C GLY A 75 3.45 10.93 -9.24
N TYR A 76 2.30 10.35 -8.86
CA TYR A 76 2.31 9.14 -8.04
C TYR A 76 2.79 7.91 -8.82
N ILE A 77 3.66 7.16 -8.16
CA ILE A 77 4.16 5.87 -8.63
C ILE A 77 3.01 4.87 -8.69
N LYS A 78 2.80 4.25 -9.87
CA LYS A 78 1.74 3.26 -10.10
C LYS A 78 2.28 1.86 -10.31
N ASN A 79 3.48 1.74 -10.83
CA ASN A 79 4.08 0.47 -11.19
C ASN A 79 5.61 0.50 -11.04
N ILE A 80 6.23 -0.67 -11.15
CA ILE A 80 7.70 -0.83 -11.06
C ILE A 80 8.44 0.03 -12.08
N LYS A 81 7.92 0.14 -13.32
CA LYS A 81 8.57 0.90 -14.38
C LYS A 81 8.66 2.39 -14.07
N ASP A 82 7.68 2.93 -13.33
CA ASP A 82 7.72 4.33 -12.91
C ASP A 82 8.90 4.55 -11.97
N VAL A 83 9.13 3.64 -11.01
CA VAL A 83 10.26 3.71 -10.09
C VAL A 83 11.58 3.51 -10.82
N GLU A 84 11.67 2.55 -11.74
CA GLU A 84 12.87 2.30 -12.56
C GLU A 84 13.34 3.54 -13.33
N ASN A 85 12.40 4.34 -13.81
CA ASN A 85 12.66 5.50 -14.62
C ASN A 85 12.89 6.81 -13.85
N ILE A 86 12.82 6.79 -12.52
CA ILE A 86 13.15 7.96 -11.71
C ILE A 86 14.60 8.37 -11.98
N ALA A 87 14.79 9.61 -12.42
CA ALA A 87 16.10 10.20 -12.57
C ALA A 87 16.62 10.69 -11.20
N ILE A 88 17.82 10.26 -10.84
CA ILE A 88 18.45 10.59 -9.55
C ILE A 88 19.30 11.83 -9.69
N LYS A 89 20.25 11.82 -10.62
CA LYS A 89 21.10 12.94 -10.95
C LYS A 89 21.73 12.76 -12.34
N ASN A 90 22.42 13.79 -12.82
CA ASN A 90 23.17 13.71 -14.06
C ASN A 90 24.63 13.28 -13.81
N TYR A 91 25.12 12.35 -14.61
CA TYR A 91 26.50 11.95 -14.70
C TYR A 91 26.97 12.20 -16.15
N ASN A 92 27.98 13.06 -16.34
CA ASN A 92 28.46 13.47 -17.66
C ASN A 92 27.33 13.90 -18.62
N SER A 93 26.40 14.73 -18.11
CA SER A 93 25.20 15.22 -18.83
C SER A 93 24.16 14.14 -19.20
N VAL A 94 24.32 12.91 -18.73
CA VAL A 94 23.36 11.82 -18.91
C VAL A 94 22.62 11.57 -17.59
N PRO A 95 21.27 11.51 -17.58
CA PRO A 95 20.53 11.23 -16.37
C PRO A 95 20.73 9.77 -15.93
N VAL A 96 21.21 9.58 -14.71
CA VAL A 96 21.30 8.29 -14.03
C VAL A 96 19.96 7.98 -13.41
N LYS A 97 19.39 6.83 -13.76
CA LYS A 97 18.08 6.38 -13.27
C LYS A 97 18.25 5.30 -12.18
N VAL A 98 17.17 5.06 -11.44
CA VAL A 98 17.17 4.01 -10.40
C VAL A 98 17.57 2.65 -10.97
N LYS A 99 17.09 2.27 -12.15
CA LYS A 99 17.47 1.01 -12.82
C LYS A 99 18.96 0.88 -13.15
N ASP A 100 19.67 2.00 -13.26
CA ASP A 100 21.09 1.99 -13.59
C ASP A 100 21.95 1.66 -12.37
N ILE A 101 21.44 1.91 -11.16
CA ILE A 101 22.14 1.68 -9.88
C ILE A 101 21.60 0.52 -9.04
N GLY A 102 20.52 -0.12 -9.48
CA GLY A 102 19.91 -1.22 -8.72
C GLY A 102 18.77 -1.89 -9.46
N SER A 103 18.06 -2.73 -8.74
CA SER A 103 16.84 -3.39 -9.20
C SER A 103 15.68 -3.10 -8.25
N ILE A 104 14.45 -3.23 -8.78
CA ILE A 104 13.24 -3.05 -7.99
C ILE A 104 12.51 -4.37 -7.95
N GLN A 105 12.12 -4.77 -6.75
CA GLN A 105 11.29 -5.95 -6.52
C GLN A 105 10.09 -5.59 -5.67
N MET A 106 9.03 -6.39 -5.76
CA MET A 106 7.94 -6.34 -4.81
C MET A 106 8.21 -7.30 -3.67
N GLY A 107 8.12 -6.81 -2.45
CA GLY A 107 8.29 -7.61 -1.25
C GLY A 107 7.26 -7.25 -0.19
N GLY A 108 7.30 -7.98 0.92
CA GLY A 108 6.59 -7.64 2.14
C GLY A 108 7.44 -6.72 3.01
N ASP A 109 6.78 -5.88 3.80
CA ASP A 109 7.43 -5.09 4.84
C ASP A 109 8.00 -5.99 5.95
N LEU A 110 8.74 -5.40 6.87
CA LEU A 110 9.24 -6.10 8.03
C LEU A 110 8.09 -6.79 8.79
N ARG A 111 8.30 -8.06 9.09
CA ARG A 111 7.32 -8.85 9.82
C ARG A 111 7.20 -8.35 11.26
N LEU A 112 6.06 -7.79 11.61
CA LEU A 112 5.75 -7.32 12.96
C LEU A 112 5.10 -8.39 13.84
N GLY A 113 4.55 -9.46 13.25
CA GLY A 113 3.89 -10.54 13.96
C GLY A 113 3.58 -11.73 13.07
N ILE A 114 3.31 -12.85 13.70
CA ILE A 114 2.89 -14.09 13.05
C ILE A 114 1.51 -14.44 13.57
N PHE A 115 0.60 -14.78 12.68
CA PHE A 115 -0.68 -15.37 13.01
C PHE A 115 -0.81 -16.71 12.31
N ASP A 116 -0.91 -17.77 13.10
CA ASP A 116 -0.98 -19.15 12.62
C ASP A 116 -2.33 -19.76 13.00
N GLN A 117 -2.83 -20.65 12.18
CA GLN A 117 -4.03 -21.42 12.47
C GLN A 117 -3.71 -22.90 12.54
N ASN A 118 -3.86 -23.49 13.75
CA ASN A 118 -3.72 -24.94 14.00
C ASN A 118 -2.34 -25.54 13.67
N GLY A 119 -1.29 -24.74 13.49
CA GLY A 119 0.02 -25.23 13.03
C GLY A 119 0.07 -25.57 11.53
N GLU A 120 -0.94 -25.19 10.76
CA GLU A 120 -1.02 -25.47 9.31
C GLU A 120 -0.31 -24.40 8.47
N GLY A 121 0.13 -23.31 9.10
CA GLY A 121 0.86 -22.24 8.45
C GLY A 121 0.29 -20.85 8.74
N GLU A 122 0.93 -19.88 8.15
CA GLU A 122 0.65 -18.47 8.38
C GLU A 122 -0.63 -18.02 7.67
N ILE A 123 -1.48 -17.34 8.42
CA ILE A 123 -2.71 -16.74 7.92
C ILE A 123 -2.78 -15.26 8.30
N VAL A 124 -3.74 -14.55 7.72
CA VAL A 124 -4.10 -13.19 8.13
C VAL A 124 -5.38 -13.23 8.93
N GLY A 125 -5.37 -12.67 10.11
CA GLY A 125 -6.53 -12.60 10.99
C GLY A 125 -6.96 -11.18 11.28
N GLY A 126 -8.19 -11.06 11.81
CA GLY A 126 -8.71 -9.80 12.30
C GLY A 126 -9.66 -10.00 13.47
N ILE A 127 -9.63 -9.04 14.39
CA ILE A 127 -10.58 -8.97 15.51
C ILE A 127 -11.47 -7.75 15.28
N VAL A 128 -12.78 -7.98 15.26
CA VAL A 128 -13.77 -6.89 15.22
C VAL A 128 -14.16 -6.56 16.65
N VAL A 129 -13.90 -5.32 17.06
CA VAL A 129 -14.22 -4.81 18.39
C VAL A 129 -15.54 -4.04 18.32
N MET A 130 -16.48 -4.43 19.13
CA MET A 130 -17.79 -3.78 19.26
C MET A 130 -17.70 -2.53 20.13
N ARG A 131 -18.51 -1.52 19.86
CA ARG A 131 -18.66 -0.35 20.73
C ARG A 131 -19.36 -0.74 22.04
N TYR A 132 -18.93 -0.11 23.11
CA TYR A 132 -19.54 -0.30 24.41
C TYR A 132 -21.03 0.08 24.39
N GLY A 133 -21.88 -0.75 24.98
CA GLY A 133 -23.33 -0.53 25.05
C GLY A 133 -24.13 -1.02 23.85
N GLU A 134 -23.49 -1.49 22.79
CA GLU A 134 -24.17 -2.05 21.63
C GLU A 134 -24.64 -3.51 21.89
N ASN A 135 -25.58 -3.96 21.08
CA ASN A 135 -26.05 -5.34 21.15
C ASN A 135 -25.15 -6.27 20.35
N ALA A 136 -24.46 -7.19 21.02
CA ALA A 136 -23.47 -8.08 20.40
C ALA A 136 -24.08 -8.95 19.29
N ASP A 137 -25.25 -9.54 19.49
CA ASP A 137 -25.91 -10.40 18.48
C ASP A 137 -26.21 -9.61 17.19
N LYS A 138 -26.72 -8.36 17.34
CA LYS A 138 -26.99 -7.50 16.17
C LYS A 138 -25.70 -7.15 15.42
N VAL A 139 -24.64 -6.77 16.15
CA VAL A 139 -23.37 -6.39 15.55
C VAL A 139 -22.73 -7.61 14.85
N ILE A 140 -22.69 -8.77 15.49
CA ILE A 140 -22.15 -10.01 14.90
C ILE A 140 -22.89 -10.38 13.61
N LYS A 141 -24.23 -10.33 13.61
CA LYS A 141 -25.03 -10.60 12.40
C LYS A 141 -24.74 -9.61 11.29
N ALA A 142 -24.65 -8.33 11.60
CA ALA A 142 -24.33 -7.29 10.63
C ALA A 142 -22.91 -7.46 10.05
N VAL A 143 -21.91 -7.77 10.89
CA VAL A 143 -20.55 -8.07 10.46
C VAL A 143 -20.50 -9.29 9.53
N LYS A 144 -21.18 -10.39 9.90
CA LYS A 144 -21.25 -11.60 9.06
C LYS A 144 -21.91 -11.34 7.70
N LEU A 145 -22.96 -10.51 7.66
CA LEU A 145 -23.56 -10.09 6.39
C LEU A 145 -22.58 -9.26 5.55
N LYS A 146 -21.88 -8.31 6.18
CA LYS A 146 -20.88 -7.50 5.49
C LYS A 146 -19.70 -8.33 4.99
N MET A 147 -19.25 -9.33 5.75
CA MET A 147 -18.21 -10.27 5.30
C MET A 147 -18.63 -11.01 4.03
N LYS A 148 -19.86 -11.54 3.96
CA LYS A 148 -20.38 -12.20 2.76
C LYS A 148 -20.47 -11.29 1.55
N GLU A 149 -20.76 -10.00 1.76
CA GLU A 149 -20.77 -9.00 0.70
C GLU A 149 -19.36 -8.76 0.17
N VAL A 150 -18.40 -8.53 1.08
CA VAL A 150 -16.99 -8.26 0.76
C VAL A 150 -16.32 -9.47 0.10
N GLU A 151 -16.67 -10.69 0.52
CA GLU A 151 -16.11 -11.93 -0.02
C GLU A 151 -16.26 -12.06 -1.54
N LYS A 152 -17.37 -11.55 -2.08
CA LYS A 152 -17.63 -11.55 -3.54
C LYS A 152 -16.62 -10.74 -4.34
N GLY A 153 -15.96 -9.78 -3.72
CA GLY A 153 -14.95 -8.93 -4.34
C GLY A 153 -13.51 -9.33 -4.03
N LEU A 154 -13.29 -10.43 -3.29
CA LEU A 154 -11.94 -10.91 -2.99
C LEU A 154 -11.33 -11.67 -4.18
N PRO A 155 -10.00 -11.70 -4.29
CA PRO A 155 -9.32 -12.53 -5.26
C PRO A 155 -9.68 -14.01 -5.10
N SER A 156 -9.65 -14.77 -6.20
CA SER A 156 -9.88 -16.22 -6.17
C SER A 156 -8.90 -16.92 -5.21
N GLY A 157 -9.41 -17.82 -4.40
CA GLY A 157 -8.63 -18.56 -3.40
C GLY A 157 -8.55 -17.90 -2.02
N VAL A 158 -9.10 -16.69 -1.85
CA VAL A 158 -9.21 -16.03 -0.55
C VAL A 158 -10.60 -16.22 0.01
N THR A 159 -10.70 -16.81 1.20
CA THR A 159 -11.99 -17.08 1.90
C THR A 159 -11.94 -16.58 3.33
N PHE A 160 -13.10 -16.29 3.90
CA PHE A 160 -13.23 -15.97 5.31
C PHE A 160 -13.53 -17.21 6.14
N LYS A 161 -12.84 -17.38 7.25
CA LYS A 161 -13.14 -18.36 8.27
C LYS A 161 -13.37 -17.65 9.60
N THR A 162 -14.57 -17.78 10.16
CA THR A 162 -14.87 -17.29 11.50
C THR A 162 -14.28 -18.27 12.51
N SER A 163 -13.31 -17.82 13.32
CA SER A 163 -12.67 -18.65 14.35
C SER A 163 -13.44 -18.59 15.66
N TYR A 164 -13.96 -17.41 16.01
CA TYR A 164 -14.65 -17.20 17.27
C TYR A 164 -15.66 -16.05 17.14
N ASP A 165 -16.86 -16.26 17.66
CA ASP A 165 -17.87 -15.23 17.92
C ASP A 165 -18.59 -15.53 19.22
N ARG A 166 -18.97 -14.50 19.95
CA ARG A 166 -19.51 -14.63 21.30
C ARG A 166 -20.80 -13.84 21.45
#